data_8099bbc295fb846ec073ebf56e6b58d1
#
_entry.id   8099bbc295fb846ec073ebf56e6b58d1
#
_cell.length_a   1.000
_cell.length_b   1.000
_cell.length_c   1.000
_cell.angle_alpha   90.00
_cell.angle_beta   90.00
_cell.angle_gamma   90.00
#
_symmetry.space_group_name_H-M   'P 1'
#
loop_
_entity.id
_entity.type
_entity.pdbx_description
1 polymer ?
#
loop_
_entity_poly.entity_id
_entity_poly.type
_entity_poly.pdbx_seq_one_letter_code
_entity_poly.pdbx_strand_id
1 'polypeptide(L)'
;MSLPVISSGVVRRRRHVALSEMVAHAHRSGELAAPWHQVPSIWEHFSDESDILRELHQDWRTAFAGAVYVAIEQGEGDLQQDVLKAYRTLQRRYAGVRRLLDHHADHPAIAAAVRKERALLSSFSILGDIGETQAA
;
A
#
# COMPACT_ATOMS: atom_id res chain seq x y z
N MET A 1 33.11 1.79 -24.84
CA MET A 1 32.26 0.65 -24.43
C MET A 1 31.01 1.17 -23.72
N SER A 2 29.86 0.94 -24.31
CA SER A 2 28.61 1.36 -23.69
C SER A 2 28.20 0.32 -22.65
N LEU A 3 27.83 0.78 -21.46
CA LEU A 3 27.25 -0.08 -20.45
C LEU A 3 25.88 -0.58 -20.92
N PRO A 4 25.54 -1.85 -20.63
CA PRO A 4 24.22 -2.33 -20.99
C PRO A 4 23.15 -1.48 -20.30
N VAL A 5 22.18 -1.01 -21.06
CA VAL A 5 21.06 -0.24 -20.54
C VAL A 5 20.09 -1.23 -19.90
N ILE A 6 19.98 -1.17 -18.58
CA ILE A 6 18.97 -1.96 -17.88
C ILE A 6 17.62 -1.33 -18.16
N SER A 7 16.67 -2.11 -18.70
CA SER A 7 15.35 -1.60 -19.01
C SER A 7 14.64 -1.12 -17.73
N SER A 8 13.81 -0.10 -17.86
CA SER A 8 13.03 0.43 -16.73
C SER A 8 12.11 -0.65 -16.12
N GLY A 9 11.65 -1.61 -16.92
CA GLY A 9 10.87 -2.74 -16.44
C GLY A 9 11.66 -3.67 -15.52
N VAL A 10 12.94 -3.92 -15.83
CA VAL A 10 13.81 -4.75 -14.98
C VAL A 10 14.10 -4.04 -13.65
N VAL A 11 14.40 -2.75 -13.69
CA VAL A 11 14.64 -1.94 -12.48
C VAL A 11 13.41 -1.96 -11.57
N ARG A 12 12.24 -1.73 -12.17
CA ARG A 12 10.97 -1.72 -11.42
C ARG A 12 10.70 -3.09 -10.77
N ARG A 13 10.97 -4.17 -11.48
CA ARG A 13 10.78 -5.52 -10.96
C ARG A 13 11.69 -5.79 -9.76
N ARG A 14 12.97 -5.40 -9.86
CA ARG A 14 13.94 -5.56 -8.78
C ARG A 14 13.55 -4.76 -7.53
N ARG A 15 13.10 -3.52 -7.73
CA ARG A 15 12.58 -2.70 -6.64
C ARG A 15 11.36 -3.37 -5.99
N HIS A 16 10.45 -3.89 -6.80
CA HIS A 16 9.26 -4.57 -6.30
C HIS A 16 9.59 -5.82 -5.50
N VAL A 17 10.54 -6.64 -5.96
CA VAL A 17 10.98 -7.84 -5.24
C VAL A 17 11.58 -7.47 -3.89
N ALA A 18 12.47 -6.48 -3.85
CA ALA A 18 13.08 -6.02 -2.61
C ALA A 18 12.03 -5.49 -1.62
N LEU A 19 11.07 -4.72 -2.12
CA LEU A 19 9.98 -4.20 -1.30
C LEU A 19 9.11 -5.32 -0.74
N SER A 20 8.77 -6.30 -1.56
CA SER A 20 7.97 -7.47 -1.15
C SER A 20 8.67 -8.30 -0.08
N GLU A 21 9.99 -8.48 -0.19
CA GLU A 21 10.79 -9.18 0.82
C GLU A 21 10.76 -8.44 2.16
N MET A 22 10.90 -7.12 2.13
CA MET A 22 10.83 -6.28 3.32
C MET A 22 9.46 -6.35 3.99
N VAL A 23 8.39 -6.25 3.19
CA VAL A 23 7.01 -6.36 3.70
C VAL A 23 6.78 -7.73 4.33
N ALA A 24 7.22 -8.80 3.69
CA ALA A 24 7.08 -10.15 4.21
C ALA A 24 7.83 -10.32 5.54
N HIS A 25 9.04 -9.77 5.63
CA HIS A 25 9.81 -9.79 6.87
C HIS A 25 9.09 -9.04 7.99
N ALA A 26 8.59 -7.84 7.71
CA ALA A 26 7.84 -7.05 8.68
C ALA A 26 6.59 -7.79 9.17
N HIS A 27 5.88 -8.43 8.25
CA HIS A 27 4.66 -9.16 8.58
C HIS A 27 4.95 -10.37 9.48
N ARG A 28 6.01 -11.13 9.18
CA ARG A 28 6.39 -12.30 9.99
C ARG A 28 6.95 -11.94 11.35
N SER A 29 7.79 -10.90 11.42
CA SER A 29 8.49 -10.51 12.64
C SER A 29 7.71 -9.56 13.54
N GLY A 30 6.71 -8.86 13.00
CA GLY A 30 6.01 -7.79 13.72
C GLY A 30 6.81 -6.50 13.81
N GLU A 31 7.98 -6.41 13.18
CA GLU A 31 8.82 -5.21 13.18
C GLU A 31 8.28 -4.21 12.16
N LEU A 32 7.60 -3.17 12.64
CA LEU A 32 6.96 -2.17 11.79
C LEU A 32 7.71 -0.83 11.75
N ALA A 33 8.52 -0.55 12.77
CA ALA A 33 9.17 0.76 12.90
C ALA A 33 10.22 1.01 11.80
N ALA A 34 11.10 0.04 11.58
CA ALA A 34 12.17 0.17 10.58
C ALA A 34 12.56 -1.20 10.00
N PRO A 35 11.62 -1.93 9.37
CA PRO A 35 11.90 -3.28 8.87
C PRO A 35 12.94 -3.30 7.76
N TRP A 36 13.16 -2.19 7.07
CA TRP A 36 14.17 -2.06 6.02
C TRP A 36 15.60 -2.27 6.54
N HIS A 37 15.86 -2.04 7.83
CA HIS A 37 17.19 -2.29 8.41
C HIS A 37 17.50 -3.79 8.51
N GLN A 38 16.49 -4.64 8.45
CA GLN A 38 16.66 -6.10 8.49
C GLN A 38 16.84 -6.70 7.09
N VAL A 39 16.75 -5.90 6.06
CA VAL A 39 16.89 -6.31 4.65
C VAL A 39 17.90 -5.37 3.98
N PRO A 40 19.21 -5.52 4.26
CA PRO A 40 20.22 -4.56 3.79
C PRO A 40 20.25 -4.35 2.28
N SER A 41 19.89 -5.38 1.50
CA SER A 41 19.84 -5.28 0.04
C SER A 41 18.82 -4.26 -0.47
N ILE A 42 17.88 -3.83 0.37
CA ILE A 42 16.87 -2.84 -0.04
C ILE A 42 17.52 -1.51 -0.45
N TRP A 43 18.66 -1.18 0.15
CA TRP A 43 19.36 0.07 -0.15
C TRP A 43 20.03 0.08 -1.52
N GLU A 44 20.10 -1.06 -2.19
CA GLU A 44 20.53 -1.12 -3.59
C GLU A 44 19.45 -0.59 -4.53
N HIS A 45 18.20 -0.53 -4.07
CA HIS A 45 17.04 -0.19 -4.90
C HIS A 45 16.32 1.06 -4.45
N PHE A 46 16.54 1.53 -3.23
CA PHE A 46 15.88 2.70 -2.64
C PHE A 46 16.92 3.63 -2.03
N SER A 47 16.69 4.93 -2.18
CA SER A 47 17.64 5.94 -1.71
C SER A 47 17.56 6.18 -0.20
N ASP A 48 16.34 6.11 0.37
CA ASP A 48 16.10 6.35 1.79
C ASP A 48 14.74 5.75 2.20
N GLU A 49 14.39 5.88 3.47
CA GLU A 49 13.09 5.36 3.96
C GLU A 49 11.90 6.10 3.35
N SER A 50 12.05 7.37 3.02
CA SER A 50 11.00 8.13 2.35
C SER A 50 10.67 7.54 0.98
N ASP A 51 11.69 7.14 0.24
CA ASP A 51 11.54 6.49 -1.06
C ASP A 51 10.81 5.14 -0.91
N ILE A 52 11.16 4.36 0.10
CA ILE A 52 10.50 3.09 0.42
C ILE A 52 9.01 3.32 0.72
N LEU A 53 8.70 4.27 1.58
CA LEU A 53 7.32 4.54 1.99
C LEU A 53 6.47 5.07 0.83
N ARG A 54 7.03 5.94 -0.02
CA ARG A 54 6.33 6.43 -1.21
C ARG A 54 5.97 5.29 -2.16
N GLU A 55 6.92 4.39 -2.41
CA GLU A 55 6.70 3.25 -3.29
C GLU A 55 5.65 2.31 -2.70
N LEU A 56 5.73 2.04 -1.41
CA LEU A 56 4.77 1.20 -0.70
C LEU A 56 3.35 1.77 -0.80
N HIS A 57 3.21 3.09 -0.59
CA HIS A 57 1.92 3.75 -0.72
C HIS A 57 1.42 3.74 -2.17
N GLN A 58 2.32 3.91 -3.13
CA GLN A 58 1.96 3.87 -4.55
C GLN A 58 1.46 2.49 -4.96
N ASP A 59 2.10 1.42 -4.49
CA ASP A 59 1.65 0.05 -4.74
C ASP A 59 0.26 -0.19 -4.17
N TRP A 60 0.01 0.29 -2.95
CA TRP A 60 -1.31 0.21 -2.32
C TRP A 60 -2.36 0.97 -3.14
N ARG A 61 -2.07 2.20 -3.56
CA ARG A 61 -2.99 3.00 -4.37
C ARG A 61 -3.34 2.32 -5.69
N THR A 62 -2.35 1.74 -6.36
CA THR A 62 -2.56 1.04 -7.62
C THR A 62 -3.47 -0.17 -7.41
N ALA A 63 -3.21 -0.96 -6.37
CA ALA A 63 -4.04 -2.11 -6.03
C ALA A 63 -5.47 -1.71 -5.67
N PHE A 64 -5.62 -0.62 -4.90
CA PHE A 64 -6.93 -0.10 -4.51
C PHE A 64 -7.73 0.41 -5.72
N ALA A 65 -7.10 1.18 -6.60
CA ALA A 65 -7.73 1.68 -7.81
C ALA A 65 -8.20 0.51 -8.70
N GLY A 66 -7.38 -0.53 -8.83
CA GLY A 66 -7.76 -1.72 -9.58
C GLY A 66 -8.95 -2.46 -8.96
N ALA A 67 -8.97 -2.58 -7.65
CA ALA A 67 -10.08 -3.23 -6.93
C ALA A 67 -11.39 -2.44 -7.08
N VAL A 68 -11.33 -1.11 -7.02
CA VAL A 68 -12.49 -0.24 -7.23
C VAL A 68 -13.01 -0.37 -8.66
N TYR A 69 -12.11 -0.39 -9.63
CA TYR A 69 -12.49 -0.57 -11.03
C TYR A 69 -13.24 -1.88 -11.24
N VAL A 70 -12.72 -2.98 -10.70
CA VAL A 70 -13.38 -4.29 -10.81
C VAL A 70 -14.73 -4.26 -10.11
N ALA A 71 -14.85 -3.63 -8.95
CA ALA A 71 -16.10 -3.51 -8.22
C ALA A 71 -17.16 -2.76 -9.03
N ILE A 72 -16.77 -1.69 -9.73
CA ILE A 72 -17.67 -0.93 -10.59
C ILE A 72 -18.14 -1.77 -11.78
N GLU A 73 -17.20 -2.46 -12.44
CA GLU A 73 -17.50 -3.25 -13.64
C GLU A 73 -18.33 -4.50 -13.37
N GLN A 74 -18.15 -5.13 -12.21
CA GLN A 74 -18.77 -6.41 -11.87
C GLN A 74 -19.81 -6.32 -10.76
N GLY A 75 -20.05 -5.13 -10.25
CA GLY A 75 -20.97 -4.92 -9.14
C GLY A 75 -22.43 -5.10 -9.53
N GLU A 76 -23.24 -5.49 -8.56
CA GLU A 76 -24.65 -5.83 -8.75
C GLU A 76 -25.61 -4.69 -8.36
N GLY A 77 -25.14 -3.44 -8.45
CA GLY A 77 -26.00 -2.26 -8.33
C GLY A 77 -25.84 -1.41 -7.07
N ASP A 78 -25.21 -1.92 -6.01
CA ASP A 78 -24.89 -1.10 -4.84
C ASP A 78 -23.40 -0.78 -4.82
N LEU A 79 -23.04 0.36 -5.39
CA LEU A 79 -21.65 0.77 -5.52
C LEU A 79 -20.93 0.88 -4.16
N GLN A 80 -21.57 1.43 -3.14
CA GLN A 80 -20.96 1.58 -1.81
C GLN A 80 -20.62 0.22 -1.21
N GLN A 81 -21.54 -0.72 -1.28
CA GLN A 81 -21.32 -2.07 -0.77
C GLN A 81 -20.22 -2.80 -1.54
N ASP A 82 -20.22 -2.65 -2.86
CA ASP A 82 -19.21 -3.30 -3.71
C ASP A 82 -17.81 -2.76 -3.45
N VAL A 83 -17.68 -1.44 -3.31
CA VAL A 83 -16.39 -0.78 -2.99
C VAL A 83 -15.92 -1.16 -1.59
N LEU A 84 -16.84 -1.20 -0.60
CA LEU A 84 -16.49 -1.59 0.76
C LEU A 84 -16.00 -3.04 0.82
N LYS A 85 -16.66 -3.92 0.12
CA LYS A 85 -16.26 -5.33 0.03
C LYS A 85 -14.88 -5.48 -0.61
N ALA A 86 -14.64 -4.75 -1.69
CA ALA A 86 -13.35 -4.74 -2.38
C ALA A 86 -12.24 -4.22 -1.46
N TYR A 87 -12.50 -3.15 -0.72
CA TYR A 87 -11.55 -2.56 0.22
C TYR A 87 -11.18 -3.56 1.34
N ARG A 88 -12.15 -4.21 1.92
CA ARG A 88 -11.93 -5.22 2.96
C ARG A 88 -11.13 -6.41 2.45
N THR A 89 -11.42 -6.86 1.24
CA THR A 89 -10.67 -7.94 0.60
C THR A 89 -9.22 -7.53 0.38
N LEU A 90 -9.00 -6.30 -0.07
CA LEU A 90 -7.66 -5.75 -0.30
C LEU A 90 -6.87 -5.63 1.02
N GLN A 91 -7.51 -5.17 2.09
CA GLN A 91 -6.87 -5.07 3.41
C GLN A 91 -6.37 -6.43 3.90
N ARG A 92 -7.14 -7.48 3.68
CA ARG A 92 -6.74 -8.85 4.05
C ARG A 92 -5.61 -9.36 3.16
N ARG A 93 -5.72 -9.13 1.85
CA ARG A 93 -4.74 -9.62 0.88
C ARG A 93 -3.37 -8.94 1.05
N TYR A 94 -3.37 -7.66 1.40
CA TYR A 94 -2.16 -6.85 1.57
C TYR A 94 -1.99 -6.41 3.02
N ALA A 95 -2.27 -7.31 3.97
CA ALA A 95 -2.26 -6.98 5.40
C ALA A 95 -0.90 -6.43 5.86
N GLY A 96 0.21 -6.99 5.38
CA GLY A 96 1.55 -6.51 5.72
C GLY A 96 1.79 -5.07 5.26
N VAL A 97 1.41 -4.77 4.02
CA VAL A 97 1.50 -3.41 3.46
C VAL A 97 0.64 -2.44 4.27
N ARG A 98 -0.60 -2.83 4.54
CA ARG A 98 -1.55 -1.96 5.28
C ARG A 98 -1.03 -1.66 6.69
N ARG A 99 -0.50 -2.64 7.38
CA ARG A 99 0.05 -2.45 8.73
C ARG A 99 1.23 -1.49 8.73
N LEU A 100 2.12 -1.60 7.74
CA LEU A 100 3.25 -0.69 7.60
C LEU A 100 2.80 0.73 7.29
N LEU A 101 1.85 0.90 6.36
CA LEU A 101 1.32 2.22 6.02
C LEU A 101 0.61 2.87 7.20
N ASP A 102 -0.16 2.10 7.98
CA ASP A 102 -0.83 2.62 9.17
C ASP A 102 0.17 3.02 10.24
N HIS A 103 1.22 2.23 10.44
CA HIS A 103 2.27 2.55 11.40
C HIS A 103 3.00 3.86 11.05
N HIS A 104 3.22 4.11 9.76
CA HIS A 104 3.95 5.28 9.26
C HIS A 104 3.04 6.38 8.71
N ALA A 105 1.74 6.37 9.04
CA ALA A 105 0.76 7.29 8.46
C ALA A 105 1.12 8.76 8.62
N ASP A 106 1.82 9.12 9.70
CA ASP A 106 2.22 10.50 9.98
C ASP A 106 3.58 10.87 9.39
N HIS A 107 4.26 9.93 8.75
CA HIS A 107 5.56 10.20 8.14
C HIS A 107 5.41 11.22 7.00
N PRO A 108 6.28 12.25 6.93
CA PRO A 108 6.14 13.31 5.91
C PRO A 108 6.06 12.82 4.47
N ALA A 109 6.70 11.70 4.17
CA ALA A 109 6.72 11.14 2.82
C ALA A 109 5.31 10.74 2.32
N ILE A 110 4.43 10.30 3.21
CA ILE A 110 3.12 9.77 2.84
C ILE A 110 1.93 10.42 3.57
N ALA A 111 2.16 11.26 4.56
CA ALA A 111 1.09 11.84 5.38
C ALA A 111 0.00 12.52 4.56
N ALA A 112 0.38 13.33 3.57
CA ALA A 112 -0.59 14.02 2.70
C ALA A 112 -1.40 13.02 1.87
N ALA A 113 -0.73 11.99 1.32
CA ALA A 113 -1.39 10.96 0.51
C ALA A 113 -2.35 10.11 1.36
N VAL A 114 -1.97 9.79 2.60
CA VAL A 114 -2.83 9.06 3.54
C VAL A 114 -4.08 9.87 3.88
N ARG A 115 -3.93 11.17 4.15
CA ARG A 115 -5.08 12.04 4.42
C ARG A 115 -6.02 12.11 3.23
N LYS A 116 -5.47 12.21 2.01
CA LYS A 116 -6.26 12.25 0.78
C LYS A 116 -7.05 10.96 0.58
N GLU A 117 -6.44 9.82 0.84
CA GLU A 117 -7.10 8.52 0.77
C GLU A 117 -8.24 8.43 1.78
N ARG A 118 -8.00 8.83 3.02
CA ARG A 118 -9.03 8.85 4.06
C ARG A 118 -10.21 9.75 3.69
N ALA A 119 -9.93 10.91 3.11
CA ALA A 119 -10.98 11.81 2.63
C ALA A 119 -11.81 11.17 1.52
N LEU A 120 -11.17 10.46 0.59
CA LEU A 120 -11.84 9.75 -0.48
C LEU A 120 -12.75 8.64 0.09
N LEU A 121 -12.24 7.85 1.03
CA LEU A 121 -13.03 6.79 1.68
C LEU A 121 -14.22 7.36 2.44
N SER A 122 -14.04 8.50 3.10
CA SER A 122 -15.14 9.19 3.80
C SER A 122 -16.24 9.62 2.84
N SER A 123 -15.87 10.06 1.62
CA SER A 123 -16.86 10.46 0.62
C SER A 123 -17.74 9.31 0.16
N PHE A 124 -17.26 8.07 0.28
CA PHE A 124 -18.06 6.86 0.05
C PHE A 124 -18.75 6.35 1.31
N SER A 125 -18.65 7.06 2.44
CA SER A 125 -19.18 6.66 3.76
C SER A 125 -18.55 5.39 4.32
N ILE A 126 -17.43 4.93 3.75
CA ILE A 126 -16.79 3.67 4.14
C ILE A 126 -16.17 3.77 5.54
N LEU A 127 -15.45 4.87 5.81
CA LEU A 127 -14.82 5.09 7.11
C LEU A 127 -15.85 5.33 8.20
N GLY A 128 -16.95 6.03 7.88
CA GLY A 128 -18.05 6.25 8.81
C GLY A 128 -18.67 4.92 9.25
N ASP A 129 -18.98 4.04 8.31
CA ASP A 129 -19.55 2.73 8.59
C ASP A 129 -18.60 1.86 9.41
N ILE A 130 -17.31 1.86 9.05
CA ILE A 130 -16.28 1.11 9.78
C ILE A 130 -16.13 1.68 11.20
N GLY A 131 -16.12 3.01 11.34
CA GLY A 131 -16.02 3.69 12.63
C GLY A 131 -17.20 3.38 13.54
N GLU A 132 -18.41 3.41 13.02
CA GLU A 132 -19.62 3.07 13.76
C GLU A 132 -19.59 1.61 14.25
N THR A 133 -19.14 0.69 13.40
CA THR A 133 -19.01 -0.72 13.77
C THR A 133 -18.00 -0.91 14.90
N GLN A 134 -16.91 -0.17 14.88
CA GLN A 134 -15.88 -0.25 15.91
C GLN A 134 -16.28 0.45 17.21
N ALA A 135 -17.09 1.48 17.12
CA ALA A 135 -17.57 2.23 18.27
C ALA A 135 -18.68 1.48 19.04
N ALA A 136 -19.34 0.54 18.39
CA ALA A 136 -20.35 -0.27 19.00
C ALA A 136 -19.74 -1.44 19.76
#